data_2d7a87b5845632512f2bdc7148b5813c
#
_entry.id   2d7a87b5845632512f2bdc7148b5813c
#
_cell.length_a   1.000
_cell.length_b   1.000
_cell.length_c   1.000
_cell.angle_alpha   90.00
_cell.angle_beta   90.00
_cell.angle_gamma   90.00
#
_symmetry.space_group_name_H-M   'P 1'
#
loop_
_entity.id
_entity.type
_entity.pdbx_description
1 polymer ?
#
loop_
_entity_poly.entity_id
_entity_poly.type
_entity_poly.pdbx_seq_one_letter_code
_entity_poly.pdbx_strand_id
1 'polypeptide(L)'
;MTFIDAQIAPARKTGHIKLHGREAFEGMRRAGRLTAEALDMLSEFVKPGVSTDKLDRMAFDFAMDHRAYPAPLSYRGYRKSVCTSINHVVCHGIPDAKPLREGDIVNVDVTLIVDGWHGDSSRMYCVGETARRAERLIEVTYEALMRGIDAVKPGATTGDIGWAIQEYAEAERCSVVRDFCGHGLGQLFHDEPNILHYGRPGEGVRLTPGMFFTIEPMINLGRPQVKILPDGWT
;
A
#
# COMPACT_ATOMS: atom_id res chain seq x y z
N MET A 1 14.49 -11.09 -14.57
CA MET A 1 14.49 -9.61 -14.71
C MET A 1 15.93 -9.12 -14.59
N THR A 2 16.29 -8.06 -15.31
CA THR A 2 17.62 -7.45 -15.29
C THR A 2 17.57 -6.14 -14.49
N PHE A 3 18.70 -5.74 -13.96
CA PHE A 3 18.85 -4.51 -13.19
C PHE A 3 19.42 -3.39 -14.07
N ILE A 4 19.06 -2.14 -13.74
CA ILE A 4 19.62 -0.93 -14.37
C ILE A 4 19.93 0.09 -13.27
N ASP A 5 21.01 0.86 -13.46
CA ASP A 5 21.30 1.99 -12.59
C ASP A 5 20.22 3.07 -12.76
N ALA A 6 19.58 3.45 -11.65
CA ALA A 6 18.51 4.45 -11.66
C ALA A 6 18.95 5.83 -12.15
N GLN A 7 20.25 6.18 -12.03
CA GLN A 7 20.78 7.48 -12.48
C GLN A 7 20.76 7.64 -14.01
N ILE A 8 20.87 6.51 -14.74
CA ILE A 8 20.85 6.52 -16.21
C ILE A 8 19.53 5.99 -16.78
N ALA A 9 18.65 5.47 -15.93
CA ALA A 9 17.36 4.95 -16.36
C ALA A 9 16.41 6.09 -16.75
N PRO A 10 15.63 5.95 -17.82
CA PRO A 10 14.62 6.95 -18.16
C PRO A 10 13.50 6.98 -17.10
N ALA A 11 12.87 8.18 -16.95
CA ALA A 11 11.71 8.40 -16.07
C ALA A 11 10.43 7.74 -16.61
N ARG A 12 10.52 6.46 -16.97
CA ARG A 12 9.41 5.62 -17.45
C ARG A 12 9.67 4.15 -17.10
N LYS A 13 8.66 3.31 -17.20
CA LYS A 13 8.85 1.85 -17.10
C LYS A 13 9.79 1.35 -18.18
N THR A 14 10.74 0.53 -17.80
CA THR A 14 11.74 -0.03 -18.72
C THR A 14 11.69 -1.55 -18.81
N GLY A 15 10.91 -2.21 -17.93
CA GLY A 15 10.94 -3.66 -17.73
C GLY A 15 12.19 -4.13 -16.96
N HIS A 16 12.99 -3.19 -16.48
CA HIS A 16 14.17 -3.45 -15.64
C HIS A 16 13.96 -2.89 -14.24
N ILE A 17 14.56 -3.55 -13.26
CA ILE A 17 14.52 -3.11 -11.86
C ILE A 17 15.57 -2.02 -11.67
N LYS A 18 15.15 -0.86 -11.19
CA LYS A 18 16.05 0.26 -10.92
C LYS A 18 16.77 0.07 -9.59
N LEU A 19 18.07 0.24 -9.62
CA LEU A 19 18.90 0.27 -8.41
C LEU A 19 19.28 1.72 -8.11
N HIS A 20 18.85 2.20 -6.99
CA HIS A 20 18.97 3.58 -6.54
C HIS A 20 20.20 3.79 -5.66
N GLY A 21 20.88 4.90 -5.84
CA GLY A 21 22.01 5.34 -5.03
C GLY A 21 21.57 6.07 -3.75
N ARG A 22 22.57 6.51 -2.98
CA ARG A 22 22.38 7.10 -1.63
C ARG A 22 21.42 8.31 -1.60
N GLU A 23 21.49 9.20 -2.60
CA GLU A 23 20.65 10.41 -2.66
C GLU A 23 19.16 10.06 -2.78
N ALA A 24 18.83 9.00 -3.52
CA ALA A 24 17.47 8.54 -3.67
C ALA A 24 16.85 8.09 -2.34
N PHE A 25 17.64 7.49 -1.44
CA PHE A 25 17.16 7.10 -0.12
C PHE A 25 16.70 8.30 0.72
N GLU A 26 17.36 9.44 0.60
CA GLU A 26 16.92 10.67 1.29
C GLU A 26 15.59 11.18 0.73
N GLY A 27 15.41 11.14 -0.59
CA GLY A 27 14.14 11.48 -1.25
C GLY A 27 13.01 10.56 -0.79
N MET A 28 13.23 9.25 -0.83
CA MET A 28 12.26 8.25 -0.37
C MET A 28 11.91 8.38 1.12
N ARG A 29 12.90 8.66 1.97
CA ARG A 29 12.64 8.89 3.40
C ARG A 29 11.78 10.11 3.65
N ARG A 30 12.01 11.22 2.92
CA ARG A 30 11.15 12.41 3.04
C ARG A 30 9.72 12.11 2.60
N ALA A 31 9.55 11.48 1.45
CA ALA A 31 8.24 11.13 0.93
C ALA A 31 7.50 10.15 1.86
N GLY A 32 8.16 9.06 2.27
CA GLY A 32 7.57 8.08 3.19
C GLY A 32 7.23 8.64 4.56
N ARG A 33 8.06 9.54 5.10
CA ARG A 33 7.77 10.22 6.38
C ARG A 33 6.51 11.08 6.26
N LEU A 34 6.42 11.90 5.22
CA LEU A 34 5.26 12.77 5.04
C LEU A 34 3.98 11.97 4.84
N THR A 35 4.05 10.85 4.11
CA THR A 35 2.93 9.92 3.95
C THR A 35 2.49 9.32 5.29
N ALA A 36 3.44 8.92 6.15
CA ALA A 36 3.13 8.43 7.49
C ALA A 36 2.48 9.51 8.36
N GLU A 37 2.99 10.75 8.32
CA GLU A 37 2.41 11.91 9.02
C GLU A 37 0.98 12.22 8.54
N ALA A 38 0.69 12.06 7.25
CA ALA A 38 -0.69 12.18 6.72
C ALA A 38 -1.61 11.11 7.31
N LEU A 39 -1.17 9.85 7.40
CA LEU A 39 -1.92 8.78 8.03
C LEU A 39 -2.12 9.01 9.53
N ASP A 40 -1.12 9.53 10.24
CA ASP A 40 -1.23 9.90 11.66
C ASP A 40 -2.27 11.02 11.84
N MET A 41 -2.22 12.07 11.03
CA MET A 41 -3.20 13.15 11.06
C MET A 41 -4.63 12.63 10.82
N LEU A 42 -4.82 11.77 9.82
CA LEU A 42 -6.13 11.21 9.50
C LEU A 42 -6.71 10.36 10.63
N SER A 43 -5.87 9.74 11.48
CA SER A 43 -6.32 8.90 12.59
C SER A 43 -7.26 9.63 13.57
N GLU A 44 -7.07 10.93 13.74
CA GLU A 44 -7.92 11.76 14.61
C GLU A 44 -9.34 11.96 14.07
N PHE A 45 -9.54 11.73 12.77
CA PHE A 45 -10.79 12.03 12.07
C PHE A 45 -11.56 10.80 11.61
N VAL A 46 -10.95 9.61 11.69
CA VAL A 46 -11.66 8.36 11.38
C VAL A 46 -12.60 8.00 12.52
N LYS A 47 -13.83 8.51 12.43
CA LYS A 47 -14.85 8.40 13.48
C LYS A 47 -16.23 8.16 12.86
N PRO A 48 -17.19 7.57 13.60
CA PRO A 48 -18.57 7.46 13.14
C PRO A 48 -19.13 8.82 12.73
N GLY A 49 -19.83 8.87 11.60
CA GLY A 49 -20.43 10.08 11.04
C GLY A 49 -19.51 10.88 10.11
N VAL A 50 -18.23 10.60 10.05
CA VAL A 50 -17.30 11.24 9.10
C VAL A 50 -17.37 10.52 7.76
N SER A 51 -17.49 11.23 6.65
CA SER A 51 -17.47 10.65 5.30
C SER A 51 -16.03 10.43 4.82
N THR A 52 -15.83 9.45 3.94
CA THR A 52 -14.53 9.24 3.31
C THR A 52 -14.15 10.37 2.35
N ASP A 53 -15.12 11.09 1.77
CA ASP A 53 -14.88 12.35 1.05
C ASP A 53 -14.23 13.42 1.92
N LYS A 54 -14.59 13.48 3.21
CA LYS A 54 -13.95 14.41 4.14
C LYS A 54 -12.51 14.02 4.41
N LEU A 55 -12.24 12.72 4.60
CA LEU A 55 -10.87 12.21 4.77
C LEU A 55 -10.01 12.49 3.53
N ASP A 56 -10.57 12.28 2.33
CA ASP A 56 -9.92 12.60 1.05
C ASP A 56 -9.54 14.09 0.96
N ARG A 57 -10.49 14.97 1.29
CA ARG A 57 -10.24 16.41 1.31
C ARG A 57 -9.13 16.79 2.29
N MET A 58 -9.14 16.23 3.48
CA MET A 58 -8.12 16.50 4.49
C MET A 58 -6.74 16.02 4.06
N ALA A 59 -6.66 14.84 3.42
CA ALA A 59 -5.41 14.34 2.87
C ALA A 59 -4.88 15.23 1.72
N PHE A 60 -5.79 15.74 0.87
CA PHE A 60 -5.43 16.69 -0.17
C PHE A 60 -4.89 17.99 0.41
N ASP A 61 -5.61 18.59 1.35
CA ASP A 61 -5.20 19.86 1.98
C ASP A 61 -3.86 19.71 2.70
N PHE A 62 -3.68 18.60 3.45
CA PHE A 62 -2.40 18.26 4.06
C PHE A 62 -1.26 18.17 3.04
N ALA A 63 -1.47 17.49 1.92
CA ALA A 63 -0.46 17.39 0.88
C ALA A 63 -0.06 18.78 0.33
N MET A 64 -1.06 19.63 0.03
CA MET A 64 -0.81 20.97 -0.49
C MET A 64 -0.06 21.86 0.51
N ASP A 65 -0.40 21.82 1.79
CA ASP A 65 0.25 22.57 2.86
C ASP A 65 1.73 22.18 3.00
N HIS A 66 2.06 20.92 2.68
CA HIS A 66 3.43 20.40 2.74
C HIS A 66 4.16 20.39 1.39
N ARG A 67 3.63 21.09 0.37
CA ARG A 67 4.20 21.13 -0.99
C ARG A 67 4.38 19.75 -1.62
N ALA A 68 3.51 18.82 -1.27
CA ALA A 68 3.43 17.49 -1.86
C ALA A 68 2.22 17.39 -2.80
N TYR A 69 2.16 16.33 -3.58
CA TYR A 69 1.03 16.08 -4.47
C TYR A 69 0.50 14.65 -4.28
N PRO A 70 -0.83 14.45 -4.15
CA PRO A 70 -1.41 13.11 -4.04
C PRO A 70 -1.24 12.34 -5.36
N ALA A 71 -0.46 11.28 -5.34
CA ALA A 71 -0.17 10.49 -6.54
C ALA A 71 -1.40 9.83 -7.19
N PRO A 72 -2.42 9.38 -6.44
CA PRO A 72 -3.62 8.79 -7.03
C PRO A 72 -4.42 9.79 -7.88
N LEU A 73 -4.38 11.09 -7.52
CA LEU A 73 -5.18 12.11 -8.20
C LEU A 73 -4.79 12.21 -9.68
N SER A 74 -5.75 11.92 -10.54
CA SER A 74 -5.58 11.85 -12.00
C SER A 74 -4.79 10.63 -12.52
N TYR A 75 -4.33 9.71 -11.64
CA TYR A 75 -3.70 8.48 -12.09
C TYR A 75 -4.73 7.59 -12.79
N ARG A 76 -4.52 7.34 -14.09
CA ARG A 76 -5.44 6.54 -14.94
C ARG A 76 -6.92 6.98 -14.82
N GLY A 77 -7.17 8.26 -14.58
CA GLY A 77 -8.52 8.82 -14.46
C GLY A 77 -9.13 8.75 -13.06
N TYR A 78 -8.41 8.28 -12.04
CA TYR A 78 -8.85 8.35 -10.65
C TYR A 78 -8.99 9.80 -10.19
N ARG A 79 -10.06 10.11 -9.46
CA ARG A 79 -10.46 11.50 -9.17
C ARG A 79 -10.33 11.91 -7.70
N LYS A 80 -9.69 11.09 -6.90
CA LYS A 80 -9.51 11.29 -5.46
C LYS A 80 -8.04 11.29 -5.09
N SER A 81 -7.74 11.83 -3.93
CA SER A 81 -6.37 11.97 -3.44
C SER A 81 -5.86 10.74 -2.70
N VAL A 82 -6.79 9.93 -2.18
CA VAL A 82 -6.52 8.70 -1.45
C VAL A 82 -7.50 7.60 -1.88
N CYS A 83 -7.21 6.35 -1.51
CA CYS A 83 -8.21 5.29 -1.56
C CYS A 83 -8.74 5.02 -0.15
N THR A 84 -10.05 4.69 -0.03
CA THR A 84 -10.68 4.36 1.24
C THR A 84 -11.52 3.10 1.10
N SER A 85 -11.04 2.00 1.67
CA SER A 85 -11.63 0.67 1.49
C SER A 85 -12.29 0.21 2.78
N ILE A 86 -13.64 0.20 2.78
CA ILE A 86 -14.45 -0.07 3.98
C ILE A 86 -14.86 -1.54 4.00
N ASN A 87 -14.66 -2.22 5.14
CA ASN A 87 -15.13 -3.58 5.43
C ASN A 87 -14.71 -4.59 4.34
N HIS A 88 -15.64 -4.98 3.47
CA HIS A 88 -15.43 -5.97 2.42
C HIS A 88 -14.74 -5.44 1.15
N VAL A 89 -14.55 -4.15 1.05
CA VAL A 89 -13.75 -3.57 -0.04
C VAL A 89 -12.28 -3.85 0.24
N VAL A 90 -11.66 -4.59 -0.67
CA VAL A 90 -10.29 -5.11 -0.47
C VAL A 90 -9.25 -3.99 -0.65
N CYS A 91 -9.37 -3.22 -1.73
CA CYS A 91 -8.49 -2.08 -2.03
C CYS A 91 -9.17 -1.13 -3.02
N HIS A 92 -8.54 0.01 -3.29
CA HIS A 92 -8.91 1.03 -4.28
C HIS A 92 -10.32 1.60 -4.12
N GLY A 93 -10.94 1.46 -2.94
CA GLY A 93 -12.24 2.04 -2.65
C GLY A 93 -12.24 3.55 -2.90
N ILE A 94 -13.24 4.05 -3.62
CA ILE A 94 -13.35 5.48 -3.98
C ILE A 94 -13.99 6.23 -2.82
N PRO A 95 -13.35 7.27 -2.26
CA PRO A 95 -13.96 8.14 -1.28
C PRO A 95 -15.32 8.68 -1.73
N ASP A 96 -16.32 8.62 -0.86
CA ASP A 96 -17.68 9.07 -1.12
C ASP A 96 -18.28 9.82 0.08
N ALA A 97 -19.50 10.36 -0.12
CA ALA A 97 -20.20 11.15 0.89
C ALA A 97 -20.86 10.30 2.00
N LYS A 98 -20.81 8.97 1.92
CA LYS A 98 -21.40 8.11 2.95
C LYS A 98 -20.61 8.22 4.25
N PRO A 99 -21.30 8.43 5.39
CA PRO A 99 -20.63 8.46 6.67
C PRO A 99 -20.16 7.07 7.09
N LEU A 100 -18.98 7.01 7.66
CA LEU A 100 -18.48 5.85 8.39
C LEU A 100 -19.43 5.55 9.55
N ARG A 101 -19.62 4.27 9.84
CA ARG A 101 -20.52 3.79 10.89
C ARG A 101 -19.72 3.16 12.03
N GLU A 102 -20.31 3.20 13.20
CA GLU A 102 -19.81 2.43 14.34
C GLU A 102 -19.62 0.96 13.95
N GLY A 103 -18.46 0.39 14.24
CA GLY A 103 -18.12 -0.99 13.91
C GLY A 103 -17.51 -1.21 12.52
N ASP A 104 -17.42 -0.18 11.66
CA ASP A 104 -16.69 -0.29 10.41
C ASP A 104 -15.18 -0.43 10.66
N ILE A 105 -14.49 -1.13 9.75
CA ILE A 105 -13.05 -1.03 9.59
C ILE A 105 -12.77 -0.38 8.22
N VAL A 106 -11.78 0.48 8.15
CA VAL A 106 -11.43 1.17 6.91
C VAL A 106 -9.92 1.18 6.69
N ASN A 107 -9.49 0.77 5.52
CA ASN A 107 -8.14 1.05 5.04
C ASN A 107 -8.13 2.43 4.39
N VAL A 108 -7.20 3.27 4.78
CA VAL A 108 -6.88 4.52 4.07
C VAL A 108 -5.50 4.37 3.48
N ASP A 109 -5.42 4.51 2.16
CA ASP A 109 -4.22 4.34 1.38
C ASP A 109 -3.80 5.69 0.79
N VAL A 110 -2.60 6.12 1.15
CA VAL A 110 -2.05 7.44 0.85
C VAL A 110 -0.74 7.29 0.11
N THR A 111 -0.66 7.88 -1.08
CA THR A 111 0.60 8.02 -1.80
C THR A 111 0.87 9.50 -2.08
N LEU A 112 1.96 10.03 -1.54
CA LEU A 112 2.37 11.41 -1.74
C LEU A 112 3.64 11.51 -2.60
N ILE A 113 3.64 12.47 -3.52
CA ILE A 113 4.82 12.84 -4.31
C ILE A 113 5.49 14.02 -3.62
N VAL A 114 6.74 13.84 -3.21
CA VAL A 114 7.59 14.87 -2.60
C VAL A 114 8.88 14.98 -3.40
N ASP A 115 9.15 16.12 -3.98
CA ASP A 115 10.33 16.34 -4.84
C ASP A 115 10.51 15.27 -5.92
N GLY A 116 9.40 14.77 -6.49
CA GLY A 116 9.37 13.71 -7.49
C GLY A 116 9.48 12.28 -6.95
N TRP A 117 9.57 12.07 -5.63
CA TRP A 117 9.61 10.76 -4.99
C TRP A 117 8.25 10.38 -4.42
N HIS A 118 7.84 9.13 -4.60
CA HIS A 118 6.57 8.61 -4.10
C HIS A 118 6.78 7.94 -2.74
N GLY A 119 6.08 8.45 -1.72
CA GLY A 119 5.90 7.75 -0.45
C GLY A 119 4.52 7.09 -0.50
N ASP A 120 4.47 5.79 -0.34
CA ASP A 120 3.27 4.96 -0.51
C ASP A 120 3.06 4.11 0.73
N SER A 121 1.92 4.28 1.38
CA SER A 121 1.61 3.56 2.62
C SER A 121 0.12 3.58 2.91
N SER A 122 -0.38 2.51 3.51
CA SER A 122 -1.76 2.45 3.95
C SER A 122 -1.87 2.03 5.43
N ARG A 123 -3.02 2.34 6.04
CA ARG A 123 -3.31 1.96 7.42
C ARG A 123 -4.76 1.55 7.58
N MET A 124 -4.96 0.50 8.39
CA MET A 124 -6.28 0.11 8.85
C MET A 124 -6.67 0.91 10.09
N TYR A 125 -7.92 1.33 10.14
CA TYR A 125 -8.54 2.02 11.28
C TYR A 125 -9.83 1.32 11.69
N CYS A 126 -10.06 1.24 13.00
CA CYS A 126 -11.34 0.87 13.59
C CYS A 126 -12.20 2.13 13.77
N VAL A 127 -13.46 2.07 13.36
CA VAL A 127 -14.41 3.18 13.49
C VAL A 127 -15.29 2.91 14.73
N GLY A 128 -14.92 3.53 15.85
CA GLY A 128 -15.54 3.23 17.14
C GLY A 128 -15.25 1.81 17.63
N GLU A 129 -16.21 1.19 18.29
CA GLU A 129 -16.09 -0.21 18.77
C GLU A 129 -16.36 -1.19 17.63
N THR A 130 -15.36 -2.00 17.29
CA THR A 130 -15.42 -2.96 16.19
C THR A 130 -15.61 -4.41 16.70
N ALA A 131 -16.14 -5.26 15.83
CA ALA A 131 -16.29 -6.66 16.17
C ALA A 131 -14.93 -7.35 16.32
N ARG A 132 -14.74 -8.19 17.35
CA ARG A 132 -13.48 -8.88 17.63
C ARG A 132 -12.88 -9.62 16.41
N ARG A 133 -13.74 -10.17 15.54
CA ARG A 133 -13.26 -10.81 14.30
C ARG A 133 -12.61 -9.83 13.31
N ALA A 134 -13.07 -8.59 13.29
CA ALA A 134 -12.51 -7.55 12.41
C ALA A 134 -11.17 -7.04 12.97
N GLU A 135 -11.09 -6.83 14.28
CA GLU A 135 -9.83 -6.50 14.97
C GLU A 135 -8.77 -7.57 14.72
N ARG A 136 -9.17 -8.86 14.89
CA ARG A 136 -8.25 -9.96 14.61
C ARG A 136 -7.78 -10.00 13.16
N LEU A 137 -8.63 -9.68 12.19
CA LEU A 137 -8.20 -9.60 10.79
C LEU A 137 -7.13 -8.52 10.60
N ILE A 138 -7.30 -7.35 11.23
CA ILE A 138 -6.31 -6.27 11.22
C ILE A 138 -5.00 -6.74 11.86
N GLU A 139 -5.07 -7.38 13.04
CA GLU A 139 -3.90 -7.94 13.75
C GLU A 139 -3.16 -8.96 12.87
N VAL A 140 -3.88 -9.90 12.27
CA VAL A 140 -3.30 -10.92 11.37
C VAL A 140 -2.67 -10.30 10.15
N THR A 141 -3.33 -9.31 9.53
CA THR A 141 -2.80 -8.63 8.35
C THR A 141 -1.52 -7.85 8.68
N TYR A 142 -1.51 -7.16 9.81
CA TYR A 142 -0.34 -6.43 10.28
C TYR A 142 0.84 -7.36 10.57
N GLU A 143 0.60 -8.45 11.30
CA GLU A 143 1.65 -9.42 11.59
C GLU A 143 2.17 -10.11 10.31
N ALA A 144 1.28 -10.45 9.37
CA ALA A 144 1.67 -10.98 8.07
C ALA A 144 2.58 -9.99 7.30
N LEU A 145 2.21 -8.70 7.30
CA LEU A 145 3.03 -7.63 6.73
C LEU A 145 4.42 -7.57 7.38
N MET A 146 4.49 -7.56 8.70
CA MET A 146 5.76 -7.48 9.43
C MET A 146 6.67 -8.68 9.13
N ARG A 147 6.11 -9.88 9.01
CA ARG A 147 6.87 -11.08 8.58
C ARG A 147 7.40 -10.96 7.16
N GLY A 148 6.60 -10.38 6.25
CA GLY A 148 7.06 -10.06 4.90
C GLY A 148 8.23 -9.08 4.90
N ILE A 149 8.17 -8.05 5.74
CA ILE A 149 9.24 -7.05 5.91
C ILE A 149 10.50 -7.71 6.50
N ASP A 150 10.37 -8.57 7.51
CA ASP A 150 11.50 -9.26 8.14
C ASP A 150 12.22 -10.23 7.19
N ALA A 151 11.52 -10.71 6.16
CA ALA A 151 12.12 -11.51 5.10
C ALA A 151 13.02 -10.68 4.14
N VAL A 152 12.93 -9.35 4.17
CA VAL A 152 13.71 -8.45 3.29
C VAL A 152 15.15 -8.37 3.77
N LYS A 153 16.02 -9.03 3.03
CA LYS A 153 17.48 -8.98 3.25
C LYS A 153 18.21 -9.21 1.93
N PRO A 154 19.46 -8.73 1.80
CA PRO A 154 20.26 -8.98 0.61
C PRO A 154 20.36 -10.48 0.30
N GLY A 155 20.04 -10.86 -0.93
CA GLY A 155 20.09 -12.25 -1.39
C GLY A 155 18.83 -13.07 -1.16
N ALA A 156 17.87 -12.62 -0.34
CA ALA A 156 16.52 -13.17 -0.33
C ALA A 156 15.81 -12.89 -1.66
N THR A 157 14.63 -13.45 -1.86
CA THR A 157 13.85 -13.28 -3.08
C THR A 157 12.47 -12.69 -2.80
N THR A 158 11.79 -12.22 -3.82
CA THR A 158 10.39 -11.78 -3.70
C THR A 158 9.47 -12.92 -3.27
N GLY A 159 9.81 -14.17 -3.61
CA GLY A 159 9.07 -15.35 -3.16
C GLY A 159 9.24 -15.63 -1.66
N ASP A 160 10.37 -15.26 -1.05
CA ASP A 160 10.55 -15.36 0.40
C ASP A 160 9.62 -14.41 1.15
N ILE A 161 9.44 -13.18 0.62
CA ILE A 161 8.47 -12.21 1.15
C ILE A 161 7.04 -12.78 1.08
N GLY A 162 6.65 -13.21 -0.13
CA GLY A 162 5.31 -13.75 -0.36
C GLY A 162 5.03 -15.00 0.48
N TRP A 163 5.99 -15.88 0.62
CA TRP A 163 5.88 -17.07 1.46
C TRP A 163 5.66 -16.72 2.94
N ALA A 164 6.47 -15.83 3.50
CA ALA A 164 6.37 -15.43 4.90
C ALA A 164 4.99 -14.84 5.24
N ILE A 165 4.41 -14.06 4.32
CA ILE A 165 3.06 -13.51 4.45
C ILE A 165 2.01 -14.62 4.36
N GLN A 166 2.08 -15.44 3.31
CA GLN A 166 1.10 -16.47 3.02
C GLN A 166 1.06 -17.54 4.11
N GLU A 167 2.19 -18.07 4.51
CA GLU A 167 2.29 -19.12 5.53
C GLU A 167 1.59 -18.70 6.82
N TYR A 168 1.86 -17.48 7.29
CA TYR A 168 1.23 -16.97 8.51
C TYR A 168 -0.26 -16.71 8.33
N ALA A 169 -0.66 -16.02 7.28
CA ALA A 169 -2.08 -15.71 7.06
C ALA A 169 -2.94 -16.97 6.93
N GLU A 170 -2.45 -18.00 6.21
CA GLU A 170 -3.16 -19.27 6.05
C GLU A 170 -3.17 -20.09 7.34
N ALA A 171 -2.12 -20.06 8.16
CA ALA A 171 -2.11 -20.66 9.49
C ALA A 171 -3.18 -20.04 10.43
N GLU A 172 -3.42 -18.73 10.27
CA GLU A 172 -4.47 -17.99 10.97
C GLU A 172 -5.87 -18.15 10.33
N ARG A 173 -6.02 -19.10 9.38
CA ARG A 173 -7.26 -19.40 8.65
C ARG A 173 -7.81 -18.23 7.83
N CYS A 174 -6.93 -17.35 7.39
CA CYS A 174 -7.20 -16.28 6.46
C CYS A 174 -6.70 -16.66 5.05
N SER A 175 -7.02 -15.88 4.05
CA SER A 175 -6.53 -16.08 2.69
C SER A 175 -5.88 -14.82 2.13
N VAL A 176 -4.85 -15.01 1.31
CA VAL A 176 -4.15 -13.92 0.64
C VAL A 176 -4.79 -13.66 -0.72
N VAL A 177 -5.19 -12.42 -0.98
CA VAL A 177 -5.68 -11.98 -2.29
C VAL A 177 -4.55 -12.09 -3.32
N ARG A 178 -4.88 -12.56 -4.53
CA ARG A 178 -3.90 -12.85 -5.59
C ARG A 178 -4.00 -11.93 -6.80
N ASP A 179 -5.04 -11.11 -6.86
CA ASP A 179 -5.35 -10.25 -8.00
C ASP A 179 -4.52 -8.96 -7.99
N PHE A 180 -3.98 -8.60 -6.84
CA PHE A 180 -3.16 -7.41 -6.62
C PHE A 180 -1.84 -7.78 -5.94
N CYS A 181 -0.87 -6.90 -6.03
CA CYS A 181 0.46 -7.10 -5.45
C CYS A 181 1.12 -5.76 -5.11
N GLY A 182 2.15 -5.80 -4.29
CA GLY A 182 3.07 -4.70 -4.14
C GLY A 182 3.91 -4.51 -5.41
N HIS A 183 4.62 -3.41 -5.48
CA HIS A 183 5.30 -2.99 -6.69
C HIS A 183 6.57 -2.20 -6.40
N GLY A 184 7.47 -2.15 -7.36
CA GLY A 184 8.55 -1.19 -7.34
C GLY A 184 8.01 0.24 -7.37
N LEU A 185 8.67 1.15 -6.66
CA LEU A 185 8.33 2.57 -6.69
C LEU A 185 9.61 3.42 -6.59
N GLY A 186 9.43 4.73 -6.59
CA GLY A 186 10.51 5.70 -6.53
C GLY A 186 10.09 7.01 -7.17
N GLN A 187 10.69 7.37 -8.30
CA GLN A 187 10.21 8.49 -9.13
C GLN A 187 9.05 8.09 -10.06
N LEU A 188 8.70 6.80 -10.09
CA LEU A 188 7.46 6.31 -10.70
C LEU A 188 6.58 5.75 -9.60
N PHE A 189 5.26 5.93 -9.74
CA PHE A 189 4.29 5.41 -8.79
C PHE A 189 4.32 3.87 -8.78
N HIS A 190 4.28 3.24 -9.96
CA HIS A 190 4.38 1.79 -10.09
C HIS A 190 5.50 1.43 -11.06
N ASP A 191 6.45 0.64 -10.61
CA ASP A 191 7.58 0.17 -11.42
C ASP A 191 7.86 -1.32 -11.12
N GLU A 192 8.89 -1.88 -11.73
CA GLU A 192 9.38 -3.23 -11.42
C GLU A 192 10.16 -3.27 -10.09
N PRO A 193 10.11 -4.39 -9.35
CA PRO A 193 9.37 -5.62 -9.64
C PRO A 193 7.98 -5.64 -9.03
N ASN A 194 7.13 -6.59 -9.45
CA ASN A 194 5.94 -6.97 -8.69
C ASN A 194 6.36 -7.75 -7.43
N ILE A 195 5.71 -7.43 -6.30
CA ILE A 195 5.90 -8.08 -5.00
C ILE A 195 4.62 -8.85 -4.67
N LEU A 196 4.58 -10.12 -5.03
CA LEU A 196 3.45 -10.97 -4.68
C LEU A 196 3.45 -11.25 -3.18
N HIS A 197 2.27 -11.27 -2.57
CA HIS A 197 2.11 -11.57 -1.14
C HIS A 197 1.88 -13.07 -0.87
N TYR A 198 2.21 -13.90 -1.84
CA TYR A 198 2.23 -15.35 -1.82
C TYR A 198 3.39 -15.86 -2.68
N GLY A 199 3.83 -17.08 -2.48
CA GLY A 199 4.95 -17.60 -3.27
C GLY A 199 5.61 -18.82 -2.64
N ARG A 200 6.86 -19.04 -3.04
CA ARG A 200 7.72 -20.12 -2.53
C ARG A 200 9.09 -19.58 -2.18
N PRO A 201 9.72 -20.10 -1.11
CA PRO A 201 11.06 -19.71 -0.73
C PRO A 201 12.07 -19.89 -1.89
N GLY A 202 12.89 -18.88 -2.10
CA GLY A 202 13.95 -18.88 -3.11
C GLY A 202 13.50 -18.62 -4.55
N GLU A 203 12.17 -18.48 -4.79
CA GLU A 203 11.66 -18.17 -6.13
C GLU A 203 11.51 -16.65 -6.35
N GLY A 204 11.41 -16.26 -7.61
CA GLY A 204 11.19 -14.87 -8.01
C GLY A 204 12.46 -14.05 -8.18
N VAL A 205 12.38 -12.76 -7.90
CA VAL A 205 13.47 -11.80 -8.07
C VAL A 205 14.36 -11.77 -6.83
N ARG A 206 15.68 -11.86 -7.02
CA ARG A 206 16.64 -11.69 -5.93
C ARG A 206 16.67 -10.24 -5.46
N LEU A 207 16.51 -10.03 -4.17
CA LEU A 207 16.58 -8.70 -3.56
C LEU A 207 18.01 -8.19 -3.57
N THR A 208 18.17 -6.98 -4.08
CA THR A 208 19.46 -6.32 -4.25
C THR A 208 19.41 -4.93 -3.57
N PRO A 209 20.47 -4.52 -2.85
CA PRO A 209 20.53 -3.17 -2.31
C PRO A 209 20.30 -2.11 -3.37
N GLY A 210 19.49 -1.10 -3.06
CA GLY A 210 19.09 -0.05 -4.00
C GLY A 210 17.72 -0.26 -4.63
N MET A 211 17.07 -1.40 -4.43
CA MET A 211 15.68 -1.60 -4.81
C MET A 211 14.73 -0.84 -3.86
N PHE A 212 13.71 -0.22 -4.43
CA PHE A 212 12.56 0.33 -3.70
C PHE A 212 11.29 -0.38 -4.14
N PHE A 213 10.47 -0.81 -3.19
CA PHE A 213 9.21 -1.51 -3.46
C PHE A 213 8.26 -1.43 -2.27
N THR A 214 6.98 -1.67 -2.51
CA THR A 214 5.95 -1.79 -1.48
C THR A 214 5.74 -3.25 -1.06
N ILE A 215 5.29 -3.44 0.18
CA ILE A 215 4.74 -4.70 0.70
C ILE A 215 3.39 -4.33 1.32
N GLU A 216 2.30 -4.82 0.75
CA GLU A 216 0.95 -4.34 1.02
C GLU A 216 -0.08 -5.48 0.97
N PRO A 217 0.04 -6.50 1.83
CA PRO A 217 -0.78 -7.69 1.75
C PRO A 217 -2.25 -7.39 1.99
N MET A 218 -3.10 -7.92 1.12
CA MET A 218 -4.55 -7.91 1.27
C MET A 218 -4.99 -9.29 1.75
N ILE A 219 -5.55 -9.33 2.96
CA ILE A 219 -5.91 -10.56 3.67
C ILE A 219 -7.42 -10.60 3.89
N ASN A 220 -8.03 -11.72 3.54
CA ASN A 220 -9.47 -11.98 3.69
C ASN A 220 -9.75 -13.04 4.75
N LEU A 221 -10.83 -12.86 5.54
CA LEU A 221 -11.36 -13.90 6.40
C LEU A 221 -12.00 -15.07 5.62
N GLY A 222 -12.37 -14.82 4.37
CA GLY A 222 -13.03 -15.78 3.50
C GLY A 222 -12.12 -16.27 2.38
N ARG A 223 -12.67 -16.35 1.19
CA ARG A 223 -11.96 -16.79 -0.02
C ARG A 223 -11.04 -15.69 -0.56
N PRO A 224 -9.95 -16.03 -1.26
CA PRO A 224 -9.02 -15.04 -1.82
C PRO A 224 -9.57 -14.30 -3.06
N GLN A 225 -10.61 -14.84 -3.72
CA GLN A 225 -11.14 -14.25 -4.94
C GLN A 225 -11.85 -12.92 -4.67
N VAL A 226 -11.63 -11.96 -5.55
CA VAL A 226 -12.25 -10.64 -5.52
C VAL A 226 -13.06 -10.38 -6.79
N LYS A 227 -13.87 -9.35 -6.80
CA LYS A 227 -14.63 -8.87 -7.93
C LYS A 227 -14.45 -7.38 -8.04
N ILE A 228 -14.02 -6.92 -9.21
CA ILE A 228 -13.93 -5.48 -9.51
C ILE A 228 -15.33 -4.97 -9.84
N LEU A 229 -15.73 -3.87 -9.21
CA LEU A 229 -17.01 -3.22 -9.45
C LEU A 229 -17.01 -2.46 -10.79
N PRO A 230 -18.21 -2.07 -11.30
CA PRO A 230 -18.32 -1.35 -12.58
C PRO A 230 -17.62 0.00 -12.63
N ASP A 231 -17.27 0.58 -11.47
CA ASP A 231 -16.45 1.81 -11.39
C ASP A 231 -15.00 1.60 -11.86
N GLY A 232 -14.57 0.35 -12.02
CA GLY A 232 -13.24 -0.03 -12.50
C GLY A 232 -12.13 0.07 -11.44
N TRP A 233 -12.47 0.41 -10.19
CA TRP A 233 -11.52 0.61 -9.09
C TRP A 233 -11.84 -0.24 -7.85
N THR A 234 -13.06 -0.12 -7.34
CA THR A 234 -13.51 -0.76 -6.09
C THR A 234 -13.61 -2.28 -6.21
#